data_f65447e4c918a6f79e494c33d26d5296
#
_entry.id   f65447e4c918a6f79e494c33d26d5296
#
_cell.length_a   1.000
_cell.length_b   1.000
_cell.length_c   1.000
_cell.angle_alpha   90.00
_cell.angle_beta   90.00
_cell.angle_gamma   90.00
#
_symmetry.space_group_name_H-M   'P 1'
#
loop_
_entity.id
_entity.type
_entity.pdbx_description
1 polymer ?
#
loop_
_entity_poly.entity_id
_entity_poly.type
_entity_poly.pdbx_seq_one_letter_code
_entity_poly.pdbx_strand_id
1 'polypeptide(L)'
;MIDFYFSYRSPYSYLILPRMLKLKNDHNVDINFKVVYPIAIRMPEWFKNKNIFFFIPFVRDFTKKARKLNMPLNMPIKPDPIRQNTLTGKISDRQPYIFDVSHMGQLMSNRGKGIEFAFELSTLIWSVKNWNKDETLEALFAEFGEDLNEVREHILSLIHI
;
A
#
# COMPACT_ATOMS: atom_id res chain seq x y z
N MET A 1 -1.79 19.18 13.46
CA MET A 1 -2.31 18.19 12.46
C MET A 1 -1.41 18.18 11.24
N ILE A 2 -1.04 17.00 10.73
CA ILE A 2 -0.20 16.82 9.53
C ILE A 2 -1.01 15.98 8.54
N ASP A 3 -1.14 16.44 7.29
CA ASP A 3 -1.71 15.63 6.22
C ASP A 3 -0.65 14.66 5.69
N PHE A 4 -0.92 13.35 5.79
CA PHE A 4 -0.03 12.30 5.31
C PHE A 4 -0.67 11.52 4.16
N TYR A 5 -0.22 11.80 2.94
CA TYR A 5 -0.69 11.13 1.73
C TYR A 5 0.08 9.84 1.48
N PHE A 6 -0.62 8.72 1.50
CA PHE A 6 -0.04 7.39 1.46
C PHE A 6 -0.50 6.59 0.24
N SER A 7 0.41 5.84 -0.36
CA SER A 7 0.10 4.92 -1.47
C SER A 7 0.69 3.53 -1.22
N TYR A 8 -0.17 2.51 -1.25
CA TYR A 8 0.21 1.11 -0.99
C TYR A 8 1.23 0.52 -1.97
N ARG A 9 1.40 1.11 -3.15
CA ARG A 9 2.40 0.67 -4.14
C ARG A 9 3.70 1.47 -4.07
N SER A 10 3.79 2.47 -3.22
CA SER A 10 5.00 3.28 -3.07
C SER A 10 5.93 2.68 -2.00
N PRO A 11 7.16 2.24 -2.36
CA PRO A 11 8.11 1.75 -1.37
C PRO A 11 8.52 2.84 -0.38
N TYR A 12 8.57 4.09 -0.81
CA TYR A 12 8.92 5.21 0.08
C TYR A 12 7.79 5.53 1.07
N SER A 13 6.52 5.36 0.65
CA SER A 13 5.38 5.47 1.57
C SER A 13 5.44 4.39 2.65
N TYR A 14 5.80 3.16 2.27
CA TYR A 14 6.00 2.07 3.24
C TYR A 14 7.15 2.36 4.21
N LEU A 15 8.31 2.75 3.69
CA LEU A 15 9.52 2.95 4.49
C LEU A 15 9.44 4.11 5.50
N ILE A 16 8.52 5.05 5.33
CA ILE A 16 8.33 6.15 6.29
C ILE A 16 7.35 5.80 7.43
N LEU A 17 6.53 4.75 7.29
CA LEU A 17 5.49 4.41 8.26
C LEU A 17 5.99 4.26 9.70
N PRO A 18 7.15 3.61 10.00
CA PRO A 18 7.64 3.53 11.38
C PRO A 18 7.90 4.91 12.00
N ARG A 19 8.34 5.89 11.19
CA ARG A 19 8.53 7.26 11.67
C ARG A 19 7.21 7.97 11.92
N MET A 20 6.20 7.73 11.08
CA MET A 20 4.86 8.30 11.25
C MET A 20 4.19 7.72 12.50
N LEU A 21 4.31 6.41 12.74
CA LEU A 21 3.85 5.76 13.97
C LEU A 21 4.54 6.34 15.20
N LYS A 22 5.85 6.54 15.14
CA LYS A 22 6.60 7.16 16.24
C LYS A 22 6.14 8.59 16.51
N LEU A 23 5.95 9.41 15.47
CA LEU A 23 5.42 10.77 15.63
C LEU A 23 4.03 10.78 16.29
N LYS A 24 3.15 9.86 15.87
CA LYS A 24 1.82 9.71 16.44
C LYS A 24 1.89 9.30 17.93
N ASN A 25 2.65 8.25 18.23
CA ASN A 25 2.62 7.59 19.54
C ASN A 25 3.50 8.29 20.58
N ASP A 26 4.73 8.69 20.21
CA ASP A 26 5.71 9.25 21.16
C ASP A 26 5.57 10.76 21.31
N HIS A 27 5.07 11.44 20.28
CA HIS A 27 4.99 12.90 20.25
C HIS A 27 3.57 13.45 20.16
N ASN A 28 2.54 12.58 20.22
CA ASN A 28 1.12 12.95 20.13
C ASN A 28 0.80 13.86 18.92
N VAL A 29 1.50 13.66 17.81
CA VAL A 29 1.24 14.42 16.59
C VAL A 29 -0.05 13.92 15.95
N ASP A 30 -1.00 14.81 15.77
CA ASP A 30 -2.24 14.53 15.05
C ASP A 30 -1.95 14.40 13.55
N ILE A 31 -2.19 13.20 12.99
CA ILE A 31 -1.90 12.86 11.60
C ILE A 31 -3.20 12.49 10.87
N ASN A 32 -3.54 13.32 9.91
CA ASN A 32 -4.63 13.07 8.98
C ASN A 32 -4.13 12.14 7.85
N PHE A 33 -4.38 10.84 8.01
CA PHE A 33 -3.93 9.83 7.07
C PHE A 33 -4.88 9.75 5.86
N LYS A 34 -4.32 9.94 4.66
CA LYS A 34 -5.08 9.98 3.40
C LYS A 34 -4.51 8.98 2.40
N VAL A 35 -5.33 8.02 2.00
CA VAL A 35 -4.94 7.07 0.97
C VAL A 35 -5.08 7.72 -0.42
N VAL A 36 -4.04 7.58 -1.24
CA VAL A 36 -4.05 8.03 -2.63
C VAL A 36 -3.69 6.88 -3.57
N TYR A 37 -4.34 6.84 -4.72
CA TYR A 37 -3.96 5.89 -5.74
C TYR A 37 -2.54 6.13 -6.24
N PRO A 38 -1.79 5.05 -6.56
CA PRO A 38 -0.45 5.18 -7.10
C PRO A 38 -0.41 6.02 -8.39
N ILE A 39 0.74 6.61 -8.66
CA ILE A 39 0.95 7.38 -9.90
C ILE A 39 0.66 6.55 -11.16
N ALA A 40 0.86 5.23 -11.10
CA ALA A 40 0.52 4.30 -12.19
C ALA A 40 -0.97 4.31 -12.55
N ILE A 41 -1.85 4.60 -11.59
CA ILE A 41 -3.31 4.69 -11.81
C ILE A 41 -3.70 6.12 -12.19
N ARG A 42 -3.14 7.11 -11.50
CA ARG A 42 -3.50 8.52 -11.72
C ARG A 42 -2.93 9.12 -12.99
N MET A 43 -1.76 8.65 -13.40
CA MET A 43 -1.00 9.15 -14.54
C MET A 43 -0.32 8.01 -15.30
N PRO A 44 -1.09 7.07 -15.89
CA PRO A 44 -0.53 5.89 -16.57
C PRO A 44 0.41 6.27 -17.73
N GLU A 45 0.16 7.41 -18.38
CA GLU A 45 0.99 7.93 -19.47
C GLU A 45 2.43 8.24 -19.01
N TRP A 46 2.63 8.54 -17.73
CA TRP A 46 3.97 8.76 -17.19
C TRP A 46 4.86 7.53 -17.30
N PHE A 47 4.28 6.32 -17.29
CA PHE A 47 4.98 5.04 -17.44
C PHE A 47 5.21 4.66 -18.91
N LYS A 48 4.52 5.30 -19.84
CA LYS A 48 4.66 5.05 -21.26
C LYS A 48 6.12 5.25 -21.67
N ASN A 49 6.68 4.29 -22.38
CA ASN A 49 8.08 4.27 -22.81
C ASN A 49 9.13 4.17 -21.69
N LYS A 50 8.74 3.87 -20.44
CA LYS A 50 9.67 3.58 -19.35
C LYS A 50 9.74 2.08 -19.12
N ASN A 51 10.84 1.48 -19.54
CA ASN A 51 11.12 0.06 -19.30
C ASN A 51 11.74 -0.17 -17.92
N ILE A 52 12.00 -1.44 -17.59
CA ILE A 52 12.56 -1.85 -16.30
C ILE A 52 13.89 -1.14 -15.97
N PHE A 53 14.71 -0.84 -16.95
CA PHE A 53 16.03 -0.20 -16.73
C PHE A 53 15.88 1.19 -16.13
N PHE A 54 14.83 1.94 -16.47
CA PHE A 54 14.53 3.22 -15.86
C PHE A 54 14.32 3.10 -14.35
N PHE A 55 13.78 1.98 -13.88
CA PHE A 55 13.45 1.79 -12.46
C PHE A 55 14.58 1.20 -11.63
N ILE A 56 15.66 0.67 -12.23
CA ILE A 56 16.78 0.05 -11.49
C ILE A 56 17.38 0.99 -10.43
N PRO A 57 17.67 2.27 -10.69
CA PRO A 57 18.22 3.17 -9.66
C PRO A 57 17.28 3.32 -8.46
N PHE A 58 15.97 3.44 -8.71
CA PHE A 58 14.96 3.53 -7.64
C PHE A 58 14.90 2.24 -6.81
N VAL A 59 14.90 1.07 -7.48
CA VAL A 59 14.91 -0.23 -6.80
C VAL A 59 16.14 -0.35 -5.90
N ARG A 60 17.32 0.02 -6.36
CA ARG A 60 18.54 0.00 -5.57
C ARG A 60 18.47 0.94 -4.36
N ASP A 61 17.94 2.15 -4.55
CA ASP A 61 17.83 3.16 -3.48
C ASP A 61 16.87 2.69 -2.38
N PHE A 62 15.62 2.34 -2.72
CA PHE A 62 14.68 1.94 -1.67
C PHE A 62 15.03 0.59 -1.02
N THR A 63 15.64 -0.35 -1.74
CA THR A 63 16.15 -1.59 -1.14
C THR A 63 17.28 -1.32 -0.13
N LYS A 64 18.20 -0.40 -0.46
CA LYS A 64 19.25 0.03 0.47
C LYS A 64 18.65 0.69 1.71
N LYS A 65 17.63 1.54 1.54
CA LYS A 65 16.92 2.17 2.66
C LYS A 65 16.16 1.17 3.54
N ALA A 66 15.47 0.21 2.93
CA ALA A 66 14.79 -0.87 3.65
C ALA A 66 15.77 -1.65 4.55
N ARG A 67 16.92 -2.05 4.01
CA ARG A 67 17.97 -2.73 4.80
C ARG A 67 18.46 -1.89 5.97
N LYS A 68 18.68 -0.59 5.78
CA LYS A 68 19.11 0.32 6.86
C LYS A 68 18.06 0.48 7.96
N LEU A 69 16.79 0.31 7.61
CA LEU A 69 15.66 0.43 8.53
C LEU A 69 15.23 -0.93 9.11
N ASN A 70 15.92 -2.03 8.74
CA ASN A 70 15.54 -3.41 9.08
C ASN A 70 14.08 -3.75 8.70
N MET A 71 13.60 -3.16 7.61
CA MET A 71 12.25 -3.40 7.10
C MET A 71 12.27 -4.45 6.00
N PRO A 72 11.39 -5.46 6.07
CA PRO A 72 11.28 -6.46 5.00
C PRO A 72 10.81 -5.80 3.70
N LEU A 73 11.52 -6.07 2.61
CA LEU A 73 11.18 -5.58 1.29
C LEU A 73 11.68 -6.56 0.23
N ASN A 74 10.77 -7.36 -0.28
CA ASN A 74 11.05 -8.37 -1.29
C ASN A 74 10.62 -7.86 -2.69
N MET A 75 11.51 -8.00 -3.66
CA MET A 75 11.23 -7.72 -5.06
C MET A 75 11.53 -8.97 -5.89
N PRO A 76 10.67 -9.30 -6.85
CA PRO A 76 9.39 -8.67 -7.20
C PRO A 76 8.28 -9.00 -6.19
N ILE A 77 7.35 -8.04 -5.99
CA ILE A 77 6.14 -8.26 -5.18
C ILE A 77 5.24 -9.27 -5.90
N LYS A 78 4.67 -10.22 -5.16
CA LYS A 78 3.80 -11.27 -5.76
C LYS A 78 2.58 -11.56 -4.87
N PRO A 79 1.37 -11.23 -5.35
CA PRO A 79 1.09 -10.43 -6.56
C PRO A 79 1.45 -8.95 -6.37
N ASP A 80 1.84 -8.28 -7.45
CA ASP A 80 2.00 -6.83 -7.40
C ASP A 80 0.61 -6.17 -7.33
N PRO A 81 0.37 -5.24 -6.41
CA PRO A 81 -0.88 -4.48 -6.38
C PRO A 81 -1.22 -3.80 -7.70
N ILE A 82 -0.21 -3.41 -8.45
CA ILE A 82 -0.36 -2.83 -9.79
C ILE A 82 0.00 -3.86 -10.86
N ARG A 83 -0.97 -4.20 -11.71
CA ARG A 83 -0.72 -5.02 -12.89
C ARG A 83 -0.09 -4.17 -13.99
N GLN A 84 1.19 -4.40 -14.23
CA GLN A 84 2.00 -3.68 -15.21
C GLN A 84 2.85 -4.66 -16.03
N ASN A 85 2.98 -4.40 -17.32
CA ASN A 85 3.98 -5.09 -18.15
C ASN A 85 5.37 -4.50 -17.84
N THR A 86 6.25 -5.30 -17.28
CA THR A 86 7.58 -4.86 -16.83
C THR A 86 8.53 -4.51 -17.99
N LEU A 87 8.30 -5.06 -19.19
CA LEU A 87 9.15 -4.79 -20.36
C LEU A 87 8.76 -3.48 -21.04
N THR A 88 7.44 -3.27 -21.22
CA THR A 88 6.94 -2.10 -21.97
C THR A 88 6.55 -0.93 -21.06
N GLY A 89 6.45 -1.13 -19.76
CA GLY A 89 5.93 -0.16 -18.82
C GLY A 89 4.41 0.03 -18.89
N LYS A 90 3.70 -0.64 -19.81
CA LYS A 90 2.25 -0.45 -19.98
C LYS A 90 1.49 -0.91 -18.72
N ILE A 91 0.68 -0.01 -18.18
CA ILE A 91 -0.26 -0.31 -17.09
C ILE A 91 -1.47 -1.01 -17.69
N SER A 92 -1.93 -2.08 -17.03
CA SER A 92 -3.12 -2.82 -17.46
C SER A 92 -4.39 -2.04 -17.12
N ASP A 93 -5.38 -2.08 -18.00
CA ASP A 93 -6.69 -1.46 -17.74
C ASP A 93 -7.42 -2.17 -16.58
N ARG A 94 -7.21 -3.49 -16.44
CA ARG A 94 -7.74 -4.27 -15.31
C ARG A 94 -6.74 -4.33 -14.18
N GLN A 95 -7.10 -3.75 -13.04
CA GLN A 95 -6.31 -3.70 -11.81
C GLN A 95 -7.02 -4.49 -10.69
N PRO A 96 -6.64 -5.75 -10.44
CA PRO A 96 -7.41 -6.62 -9.56
C PRO A 96 -7.23 -6.33 -8.06
N TYR A 97 -6.20 -5.59 -7.65
CA TYR A 97 -5.83 -5.48 -6.24
C TYR A 97 -5.73 -4.07 -5.71
N ILE A 98 -5.23 -3.12 -6.49
CA ILE A 98 -4.87 -1.80 -5.96
C ILE A 98 -6.08 -1.00 -5.46
N PHE A 99 -7.23 -1.18 -6.07
CA PHE A 99 -8.45 -0.51 -5.65
C PHE A 99 -8.92 -1.07 -4.29
N ASP A 100 -9.00 -2.39 -4.16
CA ASP A 100 -9.41 -3.05 -2.91
C ASP A 100 -8.49 -2.65 -1.75
N VAL A 101 -7.17 -2.76 -1.95
CA VAL A 101 -6.16 -2.35 -0.94
C VAL A 101 -6.33 -0.88 -0.54
N SER A 102 -6.57 -0.01 -1.51
CA SER A 102 -6.74 1.42 -1.24
C SER A 102 -8.03 1.70 -0.48
N HIS A 103 -9.12 1.02 -0.83
CA HIS A 103 -10.41 1.16 -0.15
C HIS A 103 -10.36 0.61 1.29
N MET A 104 -9.74 -0.57 1.48
CA MET A 104 -9.48 -1.12 2.82
C MET A 104 -8.71 -0.12 3.69
N GLY A 105 -7.62 0.41 3.15
CA GLY A 105 -6.82 1.41 3.86
C GLY A 105 -7.57 2.70 4.18
N GLN A 106 -8.40 3.19 3.25
CA GLN A 106 -9.22 4.38 3.49
C GLN A 106 -10.31 4.12 4.53
N LEU A 107 -10.95 2.94 4.51
CA LEU A 107 -11.92 2.55 5.51
C LEU A 107 -11.29 2.51 6.91
N MET A 108 -10.11 1.89 7.02
CA MET A 108 -9.39 1.84 8.29
C MET A 108 -8.90 3.23 8.74
N SER A 109 -8.59 4.12 7.80
CA SER A 109 -8.32 5.54 8.10
C SER A 109 -9.54 6.22 8.73
N ASN A 110 -10.72 6.04 8.15
CA ASN A 110 -11.97 6.60 8.66
C ASN A 110 -12.32 6.08 10.07
N ARG A 111 -11.83 4.87 10.42
CA ARG A 111 -11.95 4.27 11.75
C ARG A 111 -10.82 4.66 12.72
N GLY A 112 -9.96 5.60 12.33
CA GLY A 112 -8.85 6.10 13.15
C GLY A 112 -7.65 5.15 13.26
N LYS A 113 -7.63 4.05 12.49
CA LYS A 113 -6.60 2.99 12.51
C LYS A 113 -5.72 2.99 11.24
N GLY A 114 -5.76 4.08 10.45
CA GLY A 114 -5.18 4.12 9.09
C GLY A 114 -3.69 3.87 9.02
N ILE A 115 -2.87 4.47 9.88
CA ILE A 115 -1.40 4.34 9.83
C ILE A 115 -0.97 2.95 10.30
N GLU A 116 -1.54 2.47 11.38
CA GLU A 116 -1.28 1.14 11.94
C GLU A 116 -1.63 0.05 10.90
N PHE A 117 -2.83 0.12 10.35
CA PHE A 117 -3.27 -0.81 9.31
C PHE A 117 -2.40 -0.71 8.05
N ALA A 118 -2.04 0.51 7.63
CA ALA A 118 -1.16 0.70 6.49
C ALA A 118 0.22 0.07 6.71
N PHE A 119 0.75 0.11 7.93
CA PHE A 119 2.03 -0.53 8.26
C PHE A 119 1.95 -2.05 8.13
N GLU A 120 0.95 -2.69 8.74
CA GLU A 120 0.80 -4.14 8.71
C GLU A 120 0.47 -4.64 7.29
N LEU A 121 -0.51 -4.06 6.62
CA LEU A 121 -0.85 -4.44 5.25
C LEU A 121 0.31 -4.22 4.28
N SER A 122 1.05 -3.12 4.40
CA SER A 122 2.22 -2.89 3.56
C SER A 122 3.34 -3.88 3.86
N THR A 123 3.53 -4.25 5.12
CA THR A 123 4.50 -5.28 5.50
C THR A 123 4.16 -6.61 4.81
N LEU A 124 2.88 -7.01 4.79
CA LEU A 124 2.44 -8.18 4.04
C LEU A 124 2.71 -8.03 2.54
N ILE A 125 2.30 -6.93 1.93
CA ILE A 125 2.50 -6.66 0.49
C ILE A 125 3.98 -6.76 0.11
N TRP A 126 4.87 -6.19 0.91
CA TRP A 126 6.30 -6.11 0.59
C TRP A 126 7.13 -7.32 1.03
N SER A 127 6.58 -8.23 1.85
CA SER A 127 7.33 -9.36 2.40
C SER A 127 6.75 -10.74 2.12
N VAL A 128 5.43 -10.87 1.97
CA VAL A 128 4.74 -12.16 1.89
C VAL A 128 4.27 -12.47 0.49
N LYS A 129 4.56 -13.68 -0.02
CA LYS A 129 3.95 -14.17 -1.26
C LYS A 129 2.46 -14.46 -1.03
N ASN A 130 1.64 -14.10 -2.03
CA ASN A 130 0.20 -14.32 -1.97
C ASN A 130 -0.46 -13.62 -0.76
N TRP A 131 0.05 -12.44 -0.39
CA TRP A 131 -0.48 -11.58 0.67
C TRP A 131 -1.99 -11.30 0.53
N ASN A 132 -2.52 -11.43 -0.69
CA ASN A 132 -3.91 -11.18 -1.09
C ASN A 132 -4.86 -12.37 -0.83
N LYS A 133 -4.40 -13.45 -0.23
CA LYS A 133 -5.26 -14.58 0.14
C LYS A 133 -6.19 -14.19 1.28
N ASP A 134 -7.42 -14.73 1.23
CA ASP A 134 -8.43 -14.43 2.24
C ASP A 134 -7.95 -14.78 3.64
N GLU A 135 -7.32 -15.93 3.85
CA GLU A 135 -6.83 -16.32 5.18
C GLU A 135 -5.79 -15.31 5.73
N THR A 136 -4.97 -14.73 4.84
CA THR A 136 -3.97 -13.72 5.24
C THR A 136 -4.63 -12.39 5.60
N LEU A 137 -5.61 -11.98 4.81
CA LEU A 137 -6.35 -10.73 5.05
C LEU A 137 -7.30 -10.87 6.25
N GLU A 138 -7.96 -12.01 6.44
CA GLU A 138 -8.79 -12.29 7.62
C GLU A 138 -7.97 -12.18 8.91
N ALA A 139 -6.77 -12.81 8.93
CA ALA A 139 -5.87 -12.71 10.07
C ALA A 139 -5.48 -11.24 10.35
N LEU A 140 -5.14 -10.48 9.30
CA LEU A 140 -4.82 -9.07 9.44
C LEU A 140 -6.00 -8.26 10.01
N PHE A 141 -7.20 -8.41 9.45
CA PHE A 141 -8.37 -7.65 9.91
C PHE A 141 -8.77 -8.02 11.34
N ALA A 142 -8.64 -9.31 11.71
CA ALA A 142 -8.88 -9.77 13.08
C ALA A 142 -7.98 -9.09 14.12
N GLU A 143 -6.73 -8.76 13.80
CA GLU A 143 -5.83 -7.98 14.67
C GLU A 143 -6.37 -6.57 14.96
N PHE A 144 -7.18 -6.03 14.06
CA PHE A 144 -7.84 -4.73 14.21
C PHE A 144 -9.27 -4.85 14.77
N GLY A 145 -9.73 -6.07 15.11
CA GLY A 145 -11.09 -6.29 15.59
C GLY A 145 -12.16 -6.14 14.50
N GLU A 146 -11.81 -6.44 13.27
CA GLU A 146 -12.66 -6.29 12.08
C GLU A 146 -12.89 -7.65 11.39
N ASP A 147 -14.04 -7.82 10.77
CA ASP A 147 -14.32 -8.96 9.90
C ASP A 147 -14.09 -8.59 8.43
N LEU A 148 -13.36 -9.43 7.68
CA LEU A 148 -13.02 -9.16 6.29
C LEU A 148 -14.25 -9.10 5.38
N ASN A 149 -15.28 -9.93 5.63
CA ASN A 149 -16.48 -9.96 4.80
C ASN A 149 -17.30 -8.67 5.02
N GLU A 150 -17.48 -8.27 6.28
CA GLU A 150 -18.14 -7.00 6.62
C GLU A 150 -17.41 -5.79 6.00
N VAL A 151 -16.08 -5.80 6.02
CA VAL A 151 -15.26 -4.77 5.37
C VAL A 151 -15.51 -4.72 3.86
N ARG A 152 -15.55 -5.87 3.20
CA ARG A 152 -15.83 -5.97 1.76
C ARG A 152 -17.23 -5.49 1.40
N GLU A 153 -18.23 -5.91 2.16
CA GLU A 153 -19.61 -5.45 1.98
C GLU A 153 -19.73 -3.94 2.13
N HIS A 154 -19.07 -3.38 3.15
CA HIS A 154 -19.07 -1.94 3.36
C HIS A 154 -18.41 -1.19 2.19
N ILE A 155 -17.27 -1.67 1.70
CA ILE A 155 -16.59 -1.08 0.53
C ILE A 155 -17.50 -1.14 -0.70
N LEU A 156 -18.16 -2.28 -0.96
CA LEU A 156 -19.08 -2.42 -2.09
C LEU A 156 -20.26 -1.45 -1.98
N SER A 157 -20.81 -1.25 -0.79
CA SER A 157 -21.90 -0.30 -0.57
C SER A 157 -21.50 1.15 -0.90
N LEU A 158 -20.23 1.53 -0.69
CA LEU A 158 -19.73 2.87 -0.99
C LEU A 158 -19.45 3.09 -2.49
N ILE A 159 -19.14 2.02 -3.23
CA ILE A 159 -18.82 2.11 -4.67
C ILE A 159 -20.11 2.17 -5.52
N HIS A 160 -21.22 1.68 -5.00
CA HIS A 160 -22.51 1.62 -5.71
C HIS A 160 -23.43 2.85 -5.46
N ILE A 161 -22.96 3.85 -4.74
CA ILE A 161 -23.64 5.15 -4.60
C ILE A 161 -23.08 6.13 -5.62
#